data_5740bb55cd6bfe1ce099832164832306
#
_entry.id   5740bb55cd6bfe1ce099832164832306
#
_cell.length_a   1.000
_cell.length_b   1.000
_cell.length_c   1.000
_cell.angle_alpha   90.00
_cell.angle_beta   90.00
_cell.angle_gamma   90.00
#
_symmetry.space_group_name_H-M   'P 1'
#
loop_
_entity.id
_entity.type
_entity.pdbx_description
1 polymer ?
#
loop_
_entity_poly.entity_id
_entity_poly.type
_entity_poly.pdbx_seq_one_letter_code
_entity_poly.pdbx_strand_id
1 'polypeptide(L)'
;YTFLRFLEEEVFSFTEQKFKANQVRYLAGHSHGGVFAIYSLLNNPQLFEGYIAIDPSLKHMYNESDTLLSQDLSEKRLYLASSDVSYGYLEDVAADMQADFAVFRNHLYQTREENSLTFEIDHINDDHGNSYIQGLSRGLRYIFSWRYK
;
A
#
# COMPACT_ATOMS: atom_id res chain seq x y z
N TYR A 1 -1.23 19.31 11.15
CA TYR A 1 -2.37 18.71 10.44
C TYR A 1 -1.84 17.83 9.32
N THR A 2 -1.99 16.51 9.43
CA THR A 2 -1.49 15.57 8.43
C THR A 2 -2.54 15.33 7.35
N PHE A 3 -2.11 14.92 6.14
CA PHE A 3 -3.02 14.58 5.05
C PHE A 3 -3.99 13.43 5.43
N LEU A 4 -3.53 12.48 6.22
CA LEU A 4 -4.37 11.38 6.72
C LEU A 4 -5.54 11.92 7.58
N ARG A 5 -5.26 12.87 8.45
CA ARG A 5 -6.27 13.53 9.26
C ARG A 5 -7.29 14.33 8.43
N PHE A 6 -6.82 14.99 7.39
CA PHE A 6 -7.69 15.65 6.42
C PHE A 6 -8.66 14.69 5.74
N LEU A 7 -8.16 13.51 5.32
CA LEU A 7 -9.02 12.49 4.75
C LEU A 7 -10.10 12.03 5.76
N GLU A 8 -9.70 11.75 6.99
CA GLU A 8 -10.58 11.25 8.04
C GLU A 8 -11.64 12.28 8.45
N GLU A 9 -11.21 13.49 8.78
CA GLU A 9 -12.08 14.50 9.38
C GLU A 9 -12.96 15.22 8.34
N GLU A 10 -12.47 15.45 7.13
CA GLU A 10 -13.16 16.25 6.12
C GLU A 10 -13.66 15.42 4.94
N VAL A 11 -12.78 14.66 4.27
CA VAL A 11 -13.15 13.98 3.01
C VAL A 11 -14.15 12.87 3.26
N PHE A 12 -13.95 12.03 4.28
CA PHE A 12 -14.88 10.92 4.56
C PHE A 12 -16.25 11.45 4.96
N SER A 13 -16.29 12.38 5.89
CA SER A 13 -17.55 13.00 6.31
C SER A 13 -18.29 13.66 5.14
N PHE A 14 -17.56 14.39 4.30
CA PHE A 14 -18.15 15.02 3.10
C PHE A 14 -18.72 13.99 2.12
N THR A 15 -17.96 12.92 1.83
CA THR A 15 -18.40 11.90 0.86
C THR A 15 -19.60 11.09 1.35
N GLU A 16 -19.62 10.75 2.64
CA GLU A 16 -20.74 10.06 3.26
C GLU A 16 -22.01 10.89 3.22
N GLN A 17 -21.93 12.16 3.57
CA GLN A 17 -23.07 13.06 3.58
C GLN A 17 -23.56 13.42 2.16
N LYS A 18 -22.62 13.76 1.28
CA LYS A 18 -22.92 14.25 -0.07
C LYS A 18 -23.35 13.16 -1.04
N PHE A 19 -22.68 11.99 -0.97
CA PHE A 19 -22.85 10.91 -1.94
C PHE A 19 -23.44 9.65 -1.34
N LYS A 20 -23.81 9.66 -0.05
CA LYS A 20 -24.31 8.48 0.68
C LYS A 20 -23.34 7.28 0.57
N ALA A 21 -22.04 7.55 0.53
CA ALA A 21 -21.02 6.52 0.53
C ALA A 21 -21.09 5.73 1.85
N ASN A 22 -20.81 4.44 1.77
CA ASN A 22 -20.69 3.62 2.97
C ASN A 22 -19.30 3.85 3.63
N GLN A 23 -19.10 3.26 4.80
CA GLN A 23 -17.85 3.40 5.57
C GLN A 23 -16.74 2.45 5.12
N VAL A 24 -16.99 1.60 4.15
CA VAL A 24 -15.98 0.67 3.59
C VAL A 24 -15.10 1.44 2.60
N ARG A 25 -13.83 1.56 2.90
CA ARG A 25 -12.87 2.36 2.15
C ARG A 25 -11.65 1.55 1.77
N TYR A 26 -11.09 1.86 0.63
CA TYR A 26 -9.86 1.28 0.12
C TYR A 26 -8.91 2.39 -0.31
N LEU A 27 -7.63 2.22 -0.06
CA LEU A 27 -6.61 3.20 -0.43
C LEU A 27 -5.69 2.61 -1.49
N ALA A 28 -5.56 3.30 -2.61
CA ALA A 28 -4.63 2.93 -3.67
C ALA A 28 -3.68 4.08 -3.96
N GLY A 29 -2.42 3.77 -4.14
CA GLY A 29 -1.40 4.75 -4.47
C GLY A 29 -0.25 4.17 -5.27
N HIS A 30 0.36 5.01 -6.09
CA HIS A 30 1.54 4.73 -6.88
C HIS A 30 2.70 5.62 -6.44
N SER A 31 3.92 5.13 -6.46
CA SER A 31 5.12 5.90 -6.08
C SER A 31 4.99 6.47 -4.66
N HIS A 32 5.05 7.77 -4.47
CA HIS A 32 4.80 8.43 -3.18
C HIS A 32 3.38 8.18 -2.64
N GLY A 33 2.39 8.03 -3.53
CA GLY A 33 1.05 7.60 -3.13
C GLY A 33 1.03 6.17 -2.59
N GLY A 34 1.89 5.29 -3.11
CA GLY A 34 2.11 3.95 -2.57
C GLY A 34 2.77 3.98 -1.19
N VAL A 35 3.73 4.88 -0.98
CA VAL A 35 4.30 5.13 0.37
C VAL A 35 3.22 5.59 1.34
N PHE A 36 2.34 6.50 0.90
CA PHE A 36 1.23 6.96 1.73
C PHE A 36 0.24 5.84 2.08
N ALA A 37 -0.01 4.91 1.15
CA ALA A 37 -0.86 3.75 1.42
C ALA A 37 -0.25 2.86 2.53
N ILE A 38 1.06 2.58 2.45
CA ILE A 38 1.78 1.82 3.48
C ILE A 38 1.82 2.60 4.80
N TYR A 39 2.14 3.90 4.77
CA TYR A 39 2.12 4.75 5.95
C TYR A 39 0.76 4.70 6.67
N SER A 40 -0.32 4.78 5.92
CA SER A 40 -1.68 4.70 6.46
C SER A 40 -1.96 3.34 7.10
N LEU A 41 -1.55 2.23 6.47
CA LEU A 41 -1.67 0.89 7.02
C LEU A 41 -0.92 0.75 8.35
N LEU A 42 0.28 1.32 8.45
CA LEU A 42 1.12 1.21 9.65
C LEU A 42 0.68 2.12 10.79
N ASN A 43 0.16 3.30 10.49
CA ASN A 43 -0.14 4.32 11.52
C ASN A 43 -1.63 4.40 11.90
N ASN A 44 -2.54 4.06 10.99
CA ASN A 44 -3.96 4.04 11.27
C ASN A 44 -4.70 2.99 10.40
N PRO A 45 -4.50 1.69 10.68
CA PRO A 45 -5.06 0.61 9.88
C PRO A 45 -6.59 0.58 9.86
N GLN A 46 -7.24 1.25 10.80
CA GLN A 46 -8.71 1.25 10.91
C GLN A 46 -9.41 2.12 9.86
N LEU A 47 -8.68 3.01 9.18
CA LEU A 47 -9.28 3.91 8.20
C LEU A 47 -9.70 3.22 6.89
N PHE A 48 -9.02 2.14 6.53
CA PHE A 48 -9.27 1.42 5.27
C PHE A 48 -9.31 -0.09 5.48
N GLU A 49 -10.11 -0.77 4.69
CA GLU A 49 -10.21 -2.23 4.68
C GLU A 49 -9.12 -2.90 3.84
N GLY A 50 -8.58 -2.18 2.87
CA GLY A 50 -7.51 -2.68 2.04
C GLY A 50 -6.70 -1.59 1.38
N TYR A 51 -5.48 -1.98 1.05
CA TYR A 51 -4.42 -1.09 0.61
C TYR A 51 -3.78 -1.64 -0.67
N ILE A 52 -3.58 -0.76 -1.64
CA ILE A 52 -2.89 -1.07 -2.89
C ILE A 52 -1.72 -0.11 -3.01
N ALA A 53 -0.51 -0.61 -2.84
CA ALA A 53 0.73 0.14 -2.97
C ALA A 53 1.48 -0.32 -4.22
N ILE A 54 1.58 0.55 -5.21
CA ILE A 54 2.18 0.24 -6.50
C ILE A 54 3.49 0.99 -6.60
N ASP A 55 4.57 0.25 -6.74
CA ASP A 55 5.94 0.73 -6.94
C ASP A 55 6.33 1.85 -5.95
N PRO A 56 6.14 1.62 -4.64
CA PRO A 56 6.36 2.64 -3.62
C PRO A 56 7.84 2.94 -3.42
N SER A 57 8.19 4.22 -3.28
CA SER A 57 9.54 4.70 -2.92
C SER A 57 9.79 4.55 -1.42
N LEU A 58 10.25 3.41 -0.96
CA LEU A 58 10.29 3.03 0.47
C LEU A 58 11.50 3.55 1.26
N LYS A 59 12.33 4.39 0.69
CA LYS A 59 13.64 4.84 1.23
C LYS A 59 13.65 5.27 2.73
N HIS A 60 12.53 5.66 3.28
CA HIS A 60 12.46 6.16 4.65
C HIS A 60 11.49 5.37 5.55
N MET A 61 11.01 4.23 5.08
CA MET A 61 10.00 3.45 5.80
C MET A 61 10.58 2.42 6.80
N TYR A 62 11.90 2.30 6.90
CA TYR A 62 12.55 1.28 7.75
C TYR A 62 12.23 1.42 9.24
N ASN A 63 12.15 2.65 9.74
CA ASN A 63 11.87 2.89 11.14
C ASN A 63 10.40 2.62 11.52
N GLU A 64 9.52 2.52 10.53
CA GLU A 64 8.10 2.26 10.75
C GLU A 64 7.76 0.77 10.64
N SER A 65 8.68 -0.05 10.13
CA SER A 65 8.46 -1.48 9.97
C SER A 65 8.28 -2.21 11.31
N ASP A 66 8.89 -1.73 12.39
CA ASP A 66 8.69 -2.26 13.74
C ASP A 66 7.24 -2.10 14.22
N THR A 67 6.51 -1.13 13.65
CA THR A 67 5.09 -0.91 13.92
C THR A 67 4.22 -2.05 13.39
N LEU A 68 4.67 -2.79 12.36
CA LEU A 68 3.98 -3.99 11.87
C LEU A 68 3.91 -5.10 12.92
N LEU A 69 4.92 -5.20 13.78
CA LEU A 69 5.00 -6.23 14.82
C LEU A 69 4.03 -6.00 15.98
N SER A 70 3.63 -4.75 16.21
CA SER A 70 2.87 -4.36 17.40
C SER A 70 1.37 -4.18 17.13
N GLN A 71 0.91 -4.30 15.89
CA GLN A 71 -0.47 -4.05 15.52
C GLN A 71 -1.20 -5.32 15.06
N ASP A 72 -2.45 -5.44 15.49
CA ASP A 72 -3.39 -6.38 14.89
C ASP A 72 -3.85 -5.83 13.54
N LEU A 73 -3.41 -6.47 12.47
CA LEU A 73 -3.80 -6.19 11.09
C LEU A 73 -4.71 -7.29 10.52
N SER A 74 -5.31 -8.10 11.42
CA SER A 74 -6.32 -9.08 11.01
C SER A 74 -7.42 -8.38 10.20
N GLU A 75 -7.91 -9.06 9.18
CA GLU A 75 -8.90 -8.52 8.24
C GLU A 75 -8.38 -7.41 7.30
N LYS A 76 -7.16 -6.90 7.47
CA LYS A 76 -6.56 -5.97 6.50
C LYS A 76 -5.93 -6.72 5.33
N ARG A 77 -5.99 -6.09 4.17
CA ARG A 77 -5.42 -6.64 2.94
C ARG A 77 -4.47 -5.65 2.29
N LEU A 78 -3.28 -6.11 1.95
CA LEU A 78 -2.29 -5.32 1.24
C LEU A 78 -1.93 -5.99 -0.09
N TYR A 79 -2.12 -5.28 -1.19
CA TYR A 79 -1.46 -5.59 -2.45
C TYR A 79 -0.26 -4.67 -2.60
N LEU A 80 0.92 -5.26 -2.74
CA LEU A 80 2.19 -4.54 -2.87
C LEU A 80 2.87 -4.98 -4.16
N ALA A 81 3.09 -4.06 -5.08
CA ALA A 81 3.74 -4.34 -6.36
C ALA A 81 5.01 -3.53 -6.55
N SER A 82 6.03 -4.15 -7.15
CA SER A 82 7.20 -3.48 -7.72
C SER A 82 7.13 -3.47 -9.25
N SER A 83 7.92 -2.61 -9.88
CA SER A 83 8.11 -2.59 -11.33
C SER A 83 9.58 -2.73 -11.73
N ASP A 84 9.86 -2.77 -13.03
CA ASP A 84 11.19 -2.62 -13.60
C ASP A 84 11.59 -1.14 -13.57
N VAL A 85 12.14 -0.70 -12.44
CA VAL A 85 12.44 0.71 -12.15
C VAL A 85 13.57 1.27 -13.04
N SER A 86 14.26 0.40 -13.78
CA SER A 86 15.41 0.76 -14.62
C SER A 86 15.09 1.71 -15.78
N TYR A 87 13.83 1.91 -16.10
CA TYR A 87 13.43 2.81 -17.17
C TYR A 87 13.02 4.18 -16.66
N GLY A 88 13.81 5.20 -16.99
CA GLY A 88 13.51 6.59 -16.63
C GLY A 88 14.11 7.11 -15.32
N TYR A 89 14.82 6.26 -14.58
CA TYR A 89 15.60 6.65 -13.40
C TYR A 89 17.10 6.43 -13.62
N LEU A 90 17.92 7.14 -12.84
CA LEU A 90 19.33 6.83 -12.74
C LEU A 90 19.49 5.42 -12.14
N GLU A 91 20.49 4.66 -12.61
CA GLU A 91 20.69 3.26 -12.21
C GLU A 91 20.83 3.07 -10.70
N ASP A 92 21.49 4.01 -10.01
CA ASP A 92 21.64 4.02 -8.56
C ASP A 92 20.32 4.21 -7.84
N VAL A 93 19.44 5.10 -8.32
CA VAL A 93 18.10 5.32 -7.76
C VAL A 93 17.22 4.08 -7.94
N ALA A 94 17.29 3.45 -9.11
CA ALA A 94 16.55 2.23 -9.38
C ALA A 94 17.01 1.07 -8.47
N ALA A 95 18.32 0.91 -8.28
CA ALA A 95 18.88 -0.10 -7.40
C ALA A 95 18.46 0.11 -5.93
N ASP A 96 18.49 1.36 -5.45
CA ASP A 96 18.03 1.71 -4.12
C ASP A 96 16.54 1.37 -3.92
N MET A 97 15.68 1.73 -4.87
CA MET A 97 14.24 1.42 -4.79
C MET A 97 13.97 -0.09 -4.72
N GLN A 98 14.69 -0.88 -5.52
CA GLN A 98 14.57 -2.33 -5.51
C GLN A 98 15.07 -2.94 -4.19
N ALA A 99 16.17 -2.43 -3.65
CA ALA A 99 16.72 -2.87 -2.38
C ALA A 99 15.75 -2.56 -1.23
N ASP A 100 15.22 -1.35 -1.19
CA ASP A 100 14.24 -0.90 -0.20
C ASP A 100 12.96 -1.74 -0.25
N PHE A 101 12.46 -2.02 -1.45
CA PHE A 101 11.31 -2.89 -1.64
C PHE A 101 11.58 -4.31 -1.12
N ALA A 102 12.76 -4.86 -1.41
CA ALA A 102 13.12 -6.20 -0.96
C ALA A 102 13.20 -6.30 0.58
N VAL A 103 13.73 -5.27 1.24
CA VAL A 103 13.77 -5.21 2.70
C VAL A 103 12.36 -5.17 3.28
N PHE A 104 11.50 -4.29 2.79
CA PHE A 104 10.12 -4.18 3.28
C PHE A 104 9.31 -5.48 3.03
N ARG A 105 9.45 -6.06 1.85
CA ARG A 105 8.84 -7.36 1.51
C ARG A 105 9.27 -8.45 2.48
N ASN A 106 10.58 -8.56 2.76
CA ASN A 106 11.09 -9.57 3.67
C ASN A 106 10.52 -9.37 5.08
N HIS A 107 10.41 -8.13 5.52
CA HIS A 107 9.80 -7.81 6.81
C HIS A 107 8.33 -8.24 6.88
N LEU A 108 7.53 -7.99 5.83
CA LEU A 108 6.15 -8.48 5.74
C LEU A 108 6.05 -10.01 5.91
N TYR A 109 6.95 -10.76 5.28
CA TYR A 109 6.98 -12.23 5.44
C TYR A 109 7.37 -12.68 6.85
N GLN A 110 8.31 -11.99 7.49
CA GLN A 110 8.76 -12.32 8.84
C GLN A 110 7.67 -12.06 9.89
N THR A 111 6.89 -11.01 9.71
CA THR A 111 5.87 -10.58 10.68
C THR A 111 4.47 -11.11 10.40
N ARG A 112 4.28 -11.85 9.33
CA ARG A 112 2.97 -12.29 8.84
C ARG A 112 2.12 -13.03 9.86
N GLU A 113 2.74 -13.93 10.64
CA GLU A 113 2.01 -14.73 11.63
C GLU A 113 1.66 -13.93 12.88
N GLU A 114 2.42 -12.88 13.16
CA GLU A 114 2.27 -12.07 14.37
C GLU A 114 1.19 -11.00 14.22
N ASN A 115 1.10 -10.36 13.04
CA ASN A 115 0.14 -9.29 12.78
C ASN A 115 -1.10 -9.70 11.99
N SER A 116 -1.14 -10.95 11.50
CA SER A 116 -2.26 -11.52 10.75
C SER A 116 -2.65 -10.78 9.46
N LEU A 117 -1.77 -9.93 8.93
CA LEU A 117 -1.98 -9.22 7.67
C LEU A 117 -2.07 -10.18 6.49
N THR A 118 -3.12 -10.07 5.71
CA THR A 118 -3.22 -10.79 4.43
C THR A 118 -2.64 -9.94 3.31
N PHE A 119 -1.61 -10.43 2.61
CA PHE A 119 -0.98 -9.67 1.55
C PHE A 119 -0.62 -10.49 0.31
N GLU A 120 -0.52 -9.81 -0.81
CA GLU A 120 0.03 -10.31 -2.07
C GLU A 120 1.17 -9.41 -2.52
N ILE A 121 2.28 -10.03 -2.91
CA ILE A 121 3.45 -9.36 -3.51
C ILE A 121 3.47 -9.69 -5.00
N ASP A 122 3.51 -8.66 -5.83
CA ASP A 122 3.54 -8.79 -7.29
C ASP A 122 4.73 -8.05 -7.89
N HIS A 123 5.09 -8.44 -9.09
CA HIS A 123 6.06 -7.75 -9.93
C HIS A 123 5.43 -7.42 -11.27
N ILE A 124 5.51 -6.16 -11.66
CA ILE A 124 4.95 -5.65 -12.91
C ILE A 124 6.10 -5.46 -13.89
N ASN A 125 6.09 -6.25 -14.94
CA ASN A 125 7.10 -6.20 -16.01
C ASN A 125 6.82 -4.99 -16.93
N ASP A 126 7.02 -3.79 -16.40
CA ASP A 126 6.84 -2.50 -17.06
C ASP A 126 7.65 -1.44 -16.32
N ASP A 127 7.77 -0.25 -16.87
CA ASP A 127 8.45 0.87 -16.19
C ASP A 127 7.61 1.46 -15.04
N HIS A 128 8.29 2.29 -14.23
CA HIS A 128 7.66 2.94 -13.07
C HIS A 128 6.38 3.71 -13.43
N GLY A 129 6.38 4.45 -14.51
CA GLY A 129 5.22 5.27 -14.90
C GLY A 129 4.03 4.44 -15.39
N ASN A 130 4.29 3.37 -16.14
CA ASN A 130 3.28 2.51 -16.73
C ASN A 130 2.76 1.43 -15.76
N SER A 131 3.52 1.11 -14.72
CA SER A 131 3.15 0.09 -13.71
C SER A 131 1.83 0.41 -13.01
N TYR A 132 1.44 1.68 -12.94
CA TYR A 132 0.24 2.14 -12.23
C TYR A 132 -1.04 1.46 -12.71
N ILE A 133 -1.30 1.43 -14.02
CA ILE A 133 -2.55 0.88 -14.58
C ILE A 133 -2.66 -0.62 -14.31
N GLN A 134 -1.59 -1.35 -14.57
CA GLN A 134 -1.55 -2.79 -14.34
C GLN A 134 -1.65 -3.12 -12.85
N GLY A 135 -0.88 -2.43 -12.02
CA GLY A 135 -0.87 -2.61 -10.57
C GLY A 135 -2.23 -2.30 -9.95
N LEU A 136 -2.90 -1.23 -10.37
CA LEU A 136 -4.24 -0.92 -9.88
C LEU A 136 -5.25 -2.01 -10.27
N SER A 137 -5.23 -2.47 -11.52
CA SER A 137 -6.14 -3.53 -11.97
C SER A 137 -5.94 -4.84 -11.22
N ARG A 138 -4.68 -5.28 -11.04
CA ARG A 138 -4.35 -6.50 -10.30
C ARG A 138 -4.65 -6.35 -8.82
N GLY A 139 -4.30 -5.21 -8.22
CA GLY A 139 -4.58 -4.91 -6.82
C GLY A 139 -6.08 -4.90 -6.51
N LEU A 140 -6.91 -4.30 -7.36
CA LEU A 140 -8.36 -4.35 -7.19
C LEU A 140 -8.90 -5.77 -7.26
N ARG A 141 -8.42 -6.60 -8.19
CA ARG A 141 -8.80 -8.02 -8.24
C ARG A 141 -8.43 -8.76 -6.97
N TYR A 142 -7.23 -8.53 -6.44
CA TYR A 142 -6.79 -9.14 -5.19
C TYR A 142 -7.64 -8.69 -4.01
N ILE A 143 -7.82 -7.37 -3.84
CA ILE A 143 -8.60 -6.80 -2.72
C ILE A 143 -10.03 -7.32 -2.71
N PHE A 144 -10.67 -7.49 -3.88
CA PHE A 144 -12.07 -7.93 -3.98
C PHE A 144 -12.25 -9.42 -4.20
N SER A 145 -11.20 -10.21 -4.37
CA SER A 145 -11.29 -11.65 -4.68
C SER A 145 -12.07 -12.49 -3.66
N TRP A 146 -12.10 -12.06 -2.39
CA TRP A 146 -12.80 -12.76 -1.32
C TRP A 146 -14.34 -12.57 -1.33
N ARG A 147 -14.83 -11.55 -2.04
CA ARG A 147 -16.27 -11.26 -2.11
C ARG A 147 -17.02 -12.23 -3.02
N TYR A 148 -16.30 -13.04 -3.78
CA TYR A 148 -16.86 -13.97 -4.76
C TYR A 148 -16.62 -15.44 -4.38
N LYS A 149 -16.19 -15.69 -3.14
CA LYS A 149 -16.12 -17.02 -2.53
C LYS A 149 -17.28 -17.18 -1.55
#